data_a241b42dcd383619983663cc56d4b538
#
_entry.id   a241b42dcd383619983663cc56d4b538
#
_cell.length_a   1.000
_cell.length_b   1.000
_cell.length_c   1.000
_cell.angle_alpha   90.00
_cell.angle_beta   90.00
_cell.angle_gamma   90.00
#
_symmetry.space_group_name_H-M   'P 1'
#
loop_
_entity.id
_entity.type
_entity.pdbx_description
1 polymer ?
#
loop_
_entity_poly.entity_id
_entity_poly.type
_entity_poly.pdbx_seq_one_letter_code
_entity_poly.pdbx_strand_id
1 'polypeptide(L)'
;KFPHWFFRENKVARNQYALNMQGVVVPMQAKPQTPVMTIEPQEAKVVTQAKLAVEVDNLVPVADATYVPFGFSKDLTQILKSRMFYPTFISGLSGNGKTTMVEQTCAKLKREAIRVNISIETDEDDLIGGNTLVDGNVVYREGPVLTAMKRGAVLILDELDRGSNKLMCLQAILEGKAYFNKKTGEMVTPAPGFNVIATANTKGRGSDDGKFMSAQILDEAFLERFAITVEQEYPSQAQEKKIILGKMQKAGKLDEDFAEKLVTWADIIRKTFYEGAIEELISTRRLEHIVNAYAMFNDRMKAIELCVNRFDADTKSAFTELYTKVDSGVLGTEDEVADVESPEEVEGVSF
;
A
#
# COMPACT_ATOMS: atom_id res chain seq x y z
N LYS A 1 49.18 21.21 2.61
CA LYS A 1 50.64 20.93 2.41
C LYS A 1 50.95 19.72 3.28
N PHE A 2 51.39 18.60 2.67
CA PHE A 2 51.83 17.42 3.42
C PHE A 2 53.16 17.70 4.13
N PRO A 3 53.37 17.11 5.29
CA PRO A 3 54.64 17.25 6.01
C PRO A 3 55.81 16.70 5.16
N HIS A 4 57.01 17.29 5.29
CA HIS A 4 58.15 16.94 4.46
C HIS A 4 58.62 15.48 4.58
N TRP A 5 58.27 14.80 5.70
CA TRP A 5 58.58 13.38 5.92
C TRP A 5 57.72 12.43 5.08
N PHE A 6 56.66 12.93 4.44
CA PHE A 6 55.73 12.13 3.62
C PHE A 6 56.25 11.92 2.18
N PHE A 7 57.39 12.52 1.82
CA PHE A 7 57.93 12.40 0.47
C PHE A 7 58.65 11.07 0.26
N ARG A 8 58.71 10.61 -1.01
CA ARG A 8 59.26 9.32 -1.44
C ARG A 8 60.67 9.04 -0.92
N GLU A 9 61.50 10.07 -0.76
CA GLU A 9 62.86 10.04 -0.28
C GLU A 9 62.98 9.48 1.15
N ASN A 10 61.95 9.62 1.97
CA ASN A 10 61.94 9.16 3.36
C ASN A 10 61.23 7.81 3.54
N LYS A 11 60.85 7.13 2.43
CA LYS A 11 60.11 5.87 2.48
C LYS A 11 61.07 4.70 2.71
N VAL A 12 60.95 4.02 3.84
CA VAL A 12 61.81 2.89 4.22
C VAL A 12 61.21 1.56 3.82
N ALA A 13 59.86 1.45 3.87
CA ALA A 13 59.13 0.27 3.43
C ALA A 13 57.70 0.63 3.04
N ARG A 14 56.90 -0.33 2.55
CA ARG A 14 55.50 -0.09 2.19
C ARG A 14 54.72 0.43 3.42
N ASN A 15 54.25 1.69 3.35
CA ASN A 15 53.55 2.41 4.43
C ASN A 15 54.42 2.74 5.67
N GLN A 16 55.78 2.82 5.53
CA GLN A 16 56.70 3.24 6.57
C GLN A 16 57.62 4.37 6.07
N TYR A 17 57.73 5.42 6.87
CA TYR A 17 58.55 6.59 6.56
C TYR A 17 59.49 6.88 7.74
N ALA A 18 60.76 7.19 7.46
CA ALA A 18 61.73 7.60 8.48
C ALA A 18 61.55 9.09 8.80
N LEU A 19 61.46 9.43 10.07
CA LEU A 19 61.55 10.81 10.56
C LEU A 19 63.03 11.16 10.74
N ASN A 20 63.61 11.97 9.81
CA ASN A 20 64.91 12.45 9.92
C ASN A 20 64.93 13.68 10.83
N MET A 21 65.26 13.49 12.10
CA MET A 21 65.51 14.57 13.05
C MET A 21 67.10 14.67 13.28
N GLN A 22 67.68 15.58 12.59
CA GLN A 22 69.11 16.01 12.81
C GLN A 22 70.14 14.87 12.89
N GLY A 23 70.16 13.95 11.92
CA GLY A 23 71.28 13.00 11.74
C GLY A 23 71.37 11.87 12.77
N VAL A 24 70.37 11.67 13.64
CA VAL A 24 70.38 10.57 14.60
C VAL A 24 69.35 9.53 14.11
N VAL A 25 69.78 8.38 13.62
CA VAL A 25 68.96 7.21 13.37
C VAL A 25 68.70 6.53 14.71
N VAL A 26 67.50 6.65 15.23
CA VAL A 26 67.03 5.83 16.39
C VAL A 26 66.54 4.52 15.85
N PRO A 27 67.16 3.37 16.14
CA PRO A 27 66.64 2.07 15.74
C PRO A 27 65.33 1.82 16.52
N MET A 28 64.23 1.70 15.81
CA MET A 28 62.99 1.29 16.41
C MET A 28 63.11 -0.17 16.92
N GLN A 29 63.04 -0.35 18.23
CA GLN A 29 62.92 -1.68 18.83
C GLN A 29 61.71 -2.40 18.24
N ALA A 30 61.93 -3.63 17.80
CA ALA A 30 60.89 -4.50 17.33
C ALA A 30 59.81 -4.66 18.42
N LYS A 31 58.57 -4.31 18.13
CA LYS A 31 57.43 -4.62 19.02
C LYS A 31 57.37 -6.12 19.24
N PRO A 32 57.06 -6.58 20.47
CA PRO A 32 56.87 -8.00 20.74
C PRO A 32 55.81 -8.54 19.80
N GLN A 33 56.15 -9.64 19.12
CA GLN A 33 55.19 -10.38 18.28
C GLN A 33 54.07 -10.89 19.15
N THR A 34 52.87 -10.35 18.96
CA THR A 34 51.64 -11.00 19.44
C THR A 34 51.59 -12.37 18.79
N PRO A 35 51.26 -13.43 19.52
CA PRO A 35 51.16 -14.77 18.95
C PRO A 35 50.09 -14.72 17.83
N VAL A 36 50.49 -15.07 16.61
CA VAL A 36 49.59 -15.30 15.52
C VAL A 36 48.79 -16.54 15.92
N MET A 37 47.55 -16.30 16.34
CA MET A 37 46.56 -17.38 16.45
C MET A 37 46.40 -17.95 15.03
N THR A 38 46.97 -19.12 14.80
CA THR A 38 46.68 -19.92 13.60
C THR A 38 45.28 -20.39 13.77
N ILE A 39 44.33 -19.68 13.12
CA ILE A 39 42.95 -20.17 12.97
C ILE A 39 43.09 -21.29 11.94
N GLU A 40 43.06 -22.53 12.40
CA GLU A 40 42.84 -23.66 11.52
C GLU A 40 41.54 -23.38 10.74
N PRO A 41 41.52 -23.56 9.41
CA PRO A 41 40.28 -23.43 8.67
C PRO A 41 39.33 -24.52 9.19
N GLN A 42 38.37 -24.13 10.06
CA GLN A 42 37.24 -24.98 10.30
C GLN A 42 36.55 -25.16 8.94
N GLU A 43 36.49 -26.41 8.49
CA GLU A 43 35.67 -26.75 7.34
C GLU A 43 34.29 -26.11 7.54
N ALA A 44 33.95 -25.21 6.64
CA ALA A 44 32.62 -24.63 6.61
C ALA A 44 31.64 -25.80 6.44
N LYS A 45 31.04 -26.22 7.53
CA LYS A 45 29.90 -27.13 7.43
C LYS A 45 28.91 -26.41 6.55
N VAL A 46 28.66 -26.94 5.35
CA VAL A 46 27.56 -26.55 4.50
C VAL A 46 26.30 -26.79 5.34
N VAL A 47 25.86 -25.75 6.02
CA VAL A 47 24.58 -25.76 6.74
C VAL A 47 23.54 -25.83 5.65
N THR A 48 22.97 -27.02 5.49
CA THR A 48 21.79 -27.25 4.66
C THR A 48 20.79 -26.16 5.06
N GLN A 49 20.40 -25.30 4.11
CA GLN A 49 19.50 -24.18 4.33
C GLN A 49 18.29 -24.65 5.13
N ALA A 50 18.23 -24.31 6.40
CA ALA A 50 17.00 -24.45 7.16
C ALA A 50 16.03 -23.44 6.56
N LYS A 51 15.11 -23.91 5.72
CA LYS A 51 14.00 -23.12 5.22
C LYS A 51 13.16 -22.72 6.42
N LEU A 52 13.36 -21.52 6.94
CA LEU A 52 12.41 -20.83 7.81
C LEU A 52 11.28 -20.24 6.94
N ALA A 53 10.71 -21.06 6.07
CA ALA A 53 9.42 -20.78 5.51
C ALA A 53 8.41 -21.25 6.55
N VAL A 54 7.62 -20.35 7.08
CA VAL A 54 6.32 -20.74 7.65
C VAL A 54 5.56 -21.33 6.46
N GLU A 55 5.55 -22.67 6.36
CA GLU A 55 4.71 -23.39 5.38
C GLU A 55 3.26 -23.12 5.75
N VAL A 56 2.72 -22.02 5.27
CA VAL A 56 1.28 -21.81 5.26
C VAL A 56 0.77 -22.63 4.08
N ASP A 57 0.13 -23.75 4.34
CA ASP A 57 -0.33 -24.71 3.32
C ASP A 57 -1.31 -24.09 2.33
N ASN A 58 -2.03 -23.04 2.71
CA ASN A 58 -3.03 -22.39 1.88
C ASN A 58 -3.05 -20.87 2.09
N LEU A 59 -2.77 -20.12 1.03
CA LEU A 59 -2.77 -18.66 0.99
C LEU A 59 -4.02 -18.09 0.28
N VAL A 60 -5.06 -18.88 0.08
CA VAL A 60 -6.33 -18.39 -0.47
C VAL A 60 -7.03 -17.52 0.56
N PRO A 61 -7.37 -16.27 0.23
CA PRO A 61 -8.07 -15.38 1.16
C PRO A 61 -9.42 -15.96 1.61
N VAL A 62 -9.85 -15.61 2.82
CA VAL A 62 -11.15 -16.01 3.33
C VAL A 62 -12.26 -15.32 2.56
N ALA A 63 -13.22 -16.11 2.05
CA ALA A 63 -14.36 -15.56 1.34
C ALA A 63 -15.34 -14.88 2.31
N ASP A 64 -15.73 -13.65 1.99
CA ASP A 64 -16.77 -12.92 2.70
C ASP A 64 -18.12 -13.14 2.04
N ALA A 65 -19.04 -13.83 2.71
CA ALA A 65 -20.37 -14.13 2.20
C ALA A 65 -21.24 -12.87 1.96
N THR A 66 -20.89 -11.74 2.59
CA THR A 66 -21.61 -10.46 2.45
C THR A 66 -20.93 -9.50 1.47
N TYR A 67 -19.84 -9.94 0.84
CA TYR A 67 -19.15 -9.11 -0.15
C TYR A 67 -20.04 -8.81 -1.36
N VAL A 68 -20.15 -7.52 -1.69
CA VAL A 68 -20.88 -7.04 -2.87
C VAL A 68 -19.86 -6.59 -3.92
N PRO A 69 -19.79 -7.28 -5.08
CA PRO A 69 -18.90 -6.88 -6.16
C PRO A 69 -19.42 -5.62 -6.87
N PHE A 70 -18.52 -4.68 -7.15
CA PHE A 70 -18.82 -3.45 -7.90
C PHE A 70 -17.58 -2.96 -8.66
N GLY A 71 -17.74 -1.92 -9.48
CA GLY A 71 -16.67 -1.30 -10.23
C GLY A 71 -15.88 -2.31 -11.07
N PHE A 72 -14.57 -2.31 -10.96
CA PHE A 72 -13.67 -3.16 -11.74
C PHE A 72 -13.72 -4.66 -11.40
N SER A 73 -14.53 -5.09 -10.42
CA SER A 73 -14.55 -6.47 -9.91
C SER A 73 -14.82 -7.53 -10.99
N LYS A 74 -15.68 -7.22 -12.01
CA LYS A 74 -16.01 -8.15 -13.10
C LYS A 74 -14.80 -8.39 -14.00
N ASP A 75 -14.12 -7.32 -14.41
CA ASP A 75 -12.98 -7.39 -15.32
C ASP A 75 -11.76 -8.00 -14.61
N LEU A 76 -11.53 -7.63 -13.35
CA LEU A 76 -10.50 -8.27 -12.52
C LEU A 76 -10.74 -9.78 -12.40
N THR A 77 -12.01 -10.20 -12.26
CA THR A 77 -12.36 -11.64 -12.24
C THR A 77 -11.96 -12.32 -13.55
N GLN A 78 -12.16 -11.68 -14.71
CA GLN A 78 -11.75 -12.22 -16.01
C GLN A 78 -10.23 -12.30 -16.14
N ILE A 79 -9.51 -11.24 -15.74
CA ILE A 79 -8.04 -11.19 -15.75
C ILE A 79 -7.48 -12.35 -14.91
N LEU A 80 -7.89 -12.48 -13.66
CA LEU A 80 -7.37 -13.52 -12.77
C LEU A 80 -7.80 -14.93 -13.16
N LYS A 81 -8.99 -15.11 -13.76
CA LYS A 81 -9.47 -16.39 -14.28
C LYS A 81 -8.68 -16.86 -15.51
N SER A 82 -8.21 -15.94 -16.36
CA SER A 82 -7.41 -16.27 -17.54
C SER A 82 -6.08 -16.94 -17.21
N ARG A 83 -5.56 -16.71 -16.02
CA ARG A 83 -4.21 -17.11 -15.57
C ARG A 83 -3.06 -16.55 -16.42
N MET A 84 -3.36 -15.61 -17.31
CA MET A 84 -2.34 -14.86 -18.06
C MET A 84 -1.68 -13.84 -17.13
N PHE A 85 -0.40 -13.64 -17.31
CA PHE A 85 0.30 -12.56 -16.63
C PHE A 85 -0.18 -11.22 -17.21
N TYR A 86 -0.84 -10.41 -16.40
CA TYR A 86 -1.40 -9.13 -16.79
C TYR A 86 -1.39 -8.17 -15.60
N PRO A 87 -0.23 -7.56 -15.30
CA PRO A 87 -0.08 -6.70 -14.13
C PRO A 87 -1.03 -5.50 -14.22
N THR A 88 -1.75 -5.27 -13.14
CA THR A 88 -2.83 -4.28 -13.09
C THR A 88 -2.59 -3.28 -11.96
N PHE A 89 -2.69 -1.99 -12.26
CA PHE A 89 -2.62 -0.90 -11.29
C PHE A 89 -4.01 -0.34 -11.03
N ILE A 90 -4.46 -0.36 -9.77
CA ILE A 90 -5.80 0.10 -9.36
C ILE A 90 -5.64 1.32 -8.46
N SER A 91 -5.95 2.49 -8.98
CA SER A 91 -5.97 3.75 -8.23
C SER A 91 -7.36 4.10 -7.72
N GLY A 92 -7.46 5.10 -6.86
CA GLY A 92 -8.73 5.66 -6.39
C GLY A 92 -8.70 6.05 -4.92
N LEU A 93 -9.67 6.81 -4.49
CA LEU A 93 -9.74 7.37 -3.13
C LEU A 93 -9.72 6.30 -2.03
N SER A 94 -9.25 6.69 -0.84
CA SER A 94 -9.13 5.76 0.29
C SER A 94 -10.49 5.24 0.75
N GLY A 95 -10.54 3.95 1.14
CA GLY A 95 -11.75 3.34 1.71
C GLY A 95 -12.87 3.02 0.71
N ASN A 96 -12.56 2.96 -0.60
CA ASN A 96 -13.47 2.55 -1.67
C ASN A 96 -13.41 1.06 -2.03
N GLY A 97 -12.72 0.23 -1.22
CA GLY A 97 -12.75 -1.22 -1.36
C GLY A 97 -11.76 -1.83 -2.37
N LYS A 98 -10.76 -1.11 -2.89
CA LYS A 98 -9.75 -1.61 -3.86
C LYS A 98 -9.13 -2.95 -3.44
N THR A 99 -8.49 -2.97 -2.30
CA THR A 99 -7.76 -4.14 -1.78
C THR A 99 -8.70 -5.30 -1.47
N THR A 100 -9.84 -5.00 -0.84
CA THR A 100 -10.90 -5.99 -0.57
C THR A 100 -11.42 -6.63 -1.85
N MET A 101 -11.57 -5.86 -2.93
CA MET A 101 -11.99 -6.37 -4.24
C MET A 101 -11.02 -7.42 -4.78
N VAL A 102 -9.70 -7.17 -4.67
CA VAL A 102 -8.69 -8.12 -5.12
C VAL A 102 -8.72 -9.39 -4.28
N GLU A 103 -8.72 -9.25 -2.95
CA GLU A 103 -8.76 -10.38 -2.02
C GLU A 103 -10.02 -11.24 -2.23
N GLN A 104 -11.21 -10.62 -2.34
CA GLN A 104 -12.46 -11.36 -2.52
C GLN A 104 -12.57 -11.98 -3.92
N THR A 105 -11.97 -11.38 -4.94
CA THR A 105 -11.85 -12.01 -6.27
C THR A 105 -10.94 -13.25 -6.21
N CYS A 106 -9.81 -13.18 -5.51
CA CYS A 106 -8.93 -14.32 -5.28
C CYS A 106 -9.65 -15.44 -4.49
N ALA A 107 -10.36 -15.09 -3.42
CA ALA A 107 -11.16 -16.03 -2.63
C ALA A 107 -12.20 -16.77 -3.48
N LYS A 108 -12.97 -16.03 -4.29
CA LYS A 108 -13.99 -16.58 -5.21
C LYS A 108 -13.38 -17.53 -6.23
N LEU A 109 -12.22 -17.22 -6.76
CA LEU A 109 -11.51 -18.02 -7.75
C LEU A 109 -10.62 -19.13 -7.12
N LYS A 110 -10.58 -19.23 -5.79
CA LYS A 110 -9.70 -20.13 -5.04
C LYS A 110 -8.24 -19.96 -5.45
N ARG A 111 -7.81 -18.71 -5.67
CA ARG A 111 -6.46 -18.31 -6.01
C ARG A 111 -5.71 -17.89 -4.75
N GLU A 112 -4.52 -18.39 -4.59
CA GLU A 112 -3.62 -17.88 -3.54
C GLU A 112 -3.28 -16.41 -3.80
N ALA A 113 -3.22 -15.62 -2.74
CA ALA A 113 -2.85 -14.22 -2.78
C ALA A 113 -1.87 -13.89 -1.65
N ILE A 114 -0.84 -13.14 -1.99
CA ILE A 114 0.13 -12.62 -1.02
C ILE A 114 0.07 -11.11 -1.08
N ARG A 115 -0.34 -10.49 0.03
CA ARG A 115 -0.41 -9.04 0.16
C ARG A 115 0.82 -8.49 0.85
N VAL A 116 1.39 -7.44 0.27
CA VAL A 116 2.49 -6.68 0.83
C VAL A 116 2.07 -5.21 0.90
N ASN A 117 2.05 -4.65 2.10
CA ASN A 117 1.83 -3.21 2.28
C ASN A 117 3.13 -2.49 1.99
N ILE A 118 3.10 -1.58 1.02
CA ILE A 118 4.26 -0.80 0.61
C ILE A 118 4.36 0.46 1.49
N SER A 119 5.56 0.78 1.88
CA SER A 119 5.92 2.00 2.58
C SER A 119 7.20 2.61 2.00
N ILE A 120 7.56 3.80 2.42
CA ILE A 120 8.81 4.46 1.98
C ILE A 120 10.07 3.66 2.34
N GLU A 121 9.99 2.86 3.40
CA GLU A 121 11.10 2.03 3.88
C GLU A 121 11.20 0.69 3.14
N THR A 122 10.12 0.24 2.50
CA THR A 122 10.08 -1.06 1.81
C THR A 122 11.19 -1.17 0.78
N ASP A 123 11.98 -2.22 0.86
CA ASP A 123 13.14 -2.42 0.01
C ASP A 123 13.26 -3.84 -0.60
N GLU A 124 14.40 -4.11 -1.25
CA GLU A 124 14.65 -5.41 -1.89
C GLU A 124 14.67 -6.56 -0.87
N ASP A 125 15.16 -6.31 0.35
CA ASP A 125 15.23 -7.34 1.40
C ASP A 125 13.83 -7.73 1.89
N ASP A 126 12.93 -6.77 1.99
CA ASP A 126 11.53 -7.01 2.38
C ASP A 126 10.74 -7.73 1.28
N LEU A 127 10.98 -7.39 0.03
CA LEU A 127 10.22 -7.88 -1.12
C LEU A 127 10.75 -9.20 -1.67
N ILE A 128 12.04 -9.26 -1.93
CA ILE A 128 12.72 -10.39 -2.57
C ILE A 128 13.23 -11.38 -1.52
N GLY A 129 13.77 -10.84 -0.44
CA GLY A 129 14.32 -11.59 0.67
C GLY A 129 15.73 -11.18 1.05
N GLY A 130 16.07 -11.41 2.29
CA GLY A 130 17.31 -10.97 2.92
C GLY A 130 17.96 -12.03 3.79
N ASN A 131 19.21 -11.79 4.14
CA ASN A 131 19.93 -12.59 5.08
C ASN A 131 19.53 -12.22 6.51
N THR A 132 19.25 -13.22 7.34
CA THR A 132 18.94 -13.05 8.77
C THR A 132 19.82 -13.96 9.61
N LEU A 133 20.00 -13.61 10.88
CA LEU A 133 20.74 -14.43 11.85
C LEU A 133 19.75 -15.34 12.60
N VAL A 134 20.01 -16.65 12.55
CA VAL A 134 19.26 -17.65 13.30
C VAL A 134 20.27 -18.56 13.99
N ASP A 135 20.23 -18.61 15.32
CA ASP A 135 21.13 -19.41 16.16
C ASP A 135 22.63 -19.23 15.81
N GLY A 136 23.03 -17.97 15.54
CA GLY A 136 24.40 -17.60 15.18
C GLY A 136 24.80 -17.91 13.74
N ASN A 137 23.91 -18.47 12.91
CA ASN A 137 24.14 -18.74 11.50
C ASN A 137 23.43 -17.70 10.62
N VAL A 138 24.06 -17.32 9.50
CA VAL A 138 23.43 -16.49 8.49
C VAL A 138 22.55 -17.37 7.60
N VAL A 139 21.24 -17.11 7.61
CA VAL A 139 20.25 -17.85 6.82
C VAL A 139 19.52 -16.87 5.88
N TYR A 140 19.40 -17.24 4.61
CA TYR A 140 18.59 -16.49 3.67
C TYR A 140 17.10 -16.77 3.94
N ARG A 141 16.32 -15.68 4.13
CA ARG A 141 14.85 -15.70 4.24
C ARG A 141 14.27 -15.19 2.93
N GLU A 142 13.51 -16.05 2.25
CA GLU A 142 12.80 -15.70 1.02
C GLU A 142 11.68 -14.67 1.29
N GLY A 143 11.57 -13.67 0.43
CA GLY A 143 10.55 -12.63 0.52
C GLY A 143 9.22 -13.01 -0.15
N PRO A 144 8.16 -12.23 0.09
CA PRO A 144 6.82 -12.51 -0.40
C PRO A 144 6.70 -12.52 -1.93
N VAL A 145 7.51 -11.75 -2.62
CA VAL A 145 7.50 -11.65 -4.09
C VAL A 145 7.98 -12.95 -4.73
N LEU A 146 9.13 -13.48 -4.29
CA LEU A 146 9.63 -14.76 -4.83
C LEU A 146 8.72 -15.92 -4.43
N THR A 147 8.17 -15.89 -3.23
CA THR A 147 7.16 -16.85 -2.78
C THR A 147 5.93 -16.84 -3.70
N ALA A 148 5.40 -15.66 -4.05
CA ALA A 148 4.29 -15.53 -4.98
C ALA A 148 4.62 -16.05 -6.38
N MET A 149 5.82 -15.70 -6.88
CA MET A 149 6.30 -16.20 -8.19
C MET A 149 6.35 -17.72 -8.24
N LYS A 150 6.97 -18.36 -7.25
CA LYS A 150 7.14 -19.83 -7.18
C LYS A 150 5.81 -20.57 -7.03
N ARG A 151 4.85 -19.98 -6.32
CA ARG A 151 3.52 -20.57 -6.09
C ARG A 151 2.52 -20.31 -7.23
N GLY A 152 2.80 -19.38 -8.15
CA GLY A 152 1.82 -18.91 -9.14
C GLY A 152 0.67 -18.12 -8.49
N ALA A 153 0.92 -17.51 -7.34
CA ALA A 153 -0.04 -16.73 -6.57
C ALA A 153 -0.25 -15.34 -7.16
N VAL A 154 -1.29 -14.66 -6.72
CA VAL A 154 -1.51 -13.23 -7.00
C VAL A 154 -0.73 -12.41 -5.97
N LEU A 155 0.24 -11.64 -6.41
CA LEU A 155 0.95 -10.67 -5.57
C LEU A 155 0.14 -9.38 -5.52
N ILE A 156 -0.23 -8.95 -4.32
CA ILE A 156 -0.93 -7.69 -4.09
C ILE A 156 0.05 -6.69 -3.48
N LEU A 157 0.43 -5.67 -4.25
CA LEU A 157 1.24 -4.54 -3.79
C LEU A 157 0.30 -3.44 -3.34
N ASP A 158 0.02 -3.39 -2.03
CA ASP A 158 -0.95 -2.44 -1.47
C ASP A 158 -0.27 -1.12 -1.09
N GLU A 159 -0.95 0.00 -1.39
CA GLU A 159 -0.44 1.36 -1.19
C GLU A 159 0.88 1.62 -1.95
N LEU A 160 0.97 1.16 -3.21
CA LEU A 160 2.19 1.23 -4.03
C LEU A 160 2.74 2.66 -4.16
N ASP A 161 1.88 3.66 -4.17
CA ASP A 161 2.23 5.08 -4.24
C ASP A 161 2.96 5.62 -3.00
N ARG A 162 3.10 4.82 -1.93
CA ARG A 162 3.94 5.16 -0.78
C ARG A 162 5.38 4.69 -0.92
N GLY A 163 5.67 3.91 -1.95
CA GLY A 163 6.98 3.34 -2.15
C GLY A 163 8.00 4.33 -2.70
N SER A 164 9.26 4.02 -2.51
CA SER A 164 10.39 4.78 -3.02
C SER A 164 11.03 4.11 -4.24
N ASN A 165 12.10 4.70 -4.78
CA ASN A 165 12.89 4.11 -5.88
C ASN A 165 13.47 2.72 -5.55
N LYS A 166 13.44 2.28 -4.30
CA LYS A 166 13.81 0.92 -3.90
C LYS A 166 12.92 -0.16 -4.55
N LEU A 167 11.70 0.21 -4.99
CA LEU A 167 10.79 -0.67 -5.72
C LEU A 167 11.26 -1.07 -7.11
N MET A 168 12.32 -0.45 -7.63
CA MET A 168 12.91 -0.79 -8.93
C MET A 168 13.42 -2.24 -9.02
N CYS A 169 13.64 -2.92 -7.90
CA CYS A 169 13.92 -4.36 -7.87
C CYS A 169 12.78 -5.21 -8.48
N LEU A 170 11.56 -4.67 -8.59
CA LEU A 170 10.40 -5.35 -9.15
C LEU A 170 10.29 -5.26 -10.69
N GLN A 171 11.15 -4.50 -11.37
CA GLN A 171 11.00 -4.24 -12.82
C GLN A 171 10.89 -5.52 -13.66
N ALA A 172 11.85 -6.45 -13.50
CA ALA A 172 11.84 -7.71 -14.25
C ALA A 172 10.60 -8.57 -13.93
N ILE A 173 10.12 -8.50 -12.70
CA ILE A 173 8.96 -9.24 -12.19
C ILE A 173 7.67 -8.68 -12.81
N LEU A 174 7.55 -7.36 -12.92
CA LEU A 174 6.43 -6.68 -13.59
C LEU A 174 6.39 -6.92 -15.11
N GLU A 175 7.49 -7.36 -15.69
CA GLU A 175 7.55 -7.82 -17.09
C GLU A 175 7.24 -9.34 -17.24
N GLY A 176 6.93 -10.04 -16.15
CA GLY A 176 6.69 -11.48 -16.15
C GLY A 176 7.93 -12.33 -16.43
N LYS A 177 9.13 -11.75 -16.29
CA LYS A 177 10.41 -12.42 -16.55
C LYS A 177 10.94 -13.14 -15.32
N ALA A 178 11.87 -14.07 -15.56
CA ALA A 178 12.62 -14.71 -14.50
C ALA A 178 13.49 -13.68 -13.76
N TYR A 179 13.57 -13.83 -12.45
CA TYR A 179 14.36 -12.97 -11.56
C TYR A 179 15.61 -13.71 -11.07
N PHE A 180 16.77 -13.12 -11.25
CA PHE A 180 18.02 -13.64 -10.70
C PHE A 180 18.23 -13.12 -9.27
N ASN A 181 18.10 -14.00 -8.30
CA ASN A 181 18.37 -13.67 -6.90
C ASN A 181 19.88 -13.60 -6.65
N LYS A 182 20.41 -12.40 -6.54
CA LYS A 182 21.85 -12.14 -6.35
C LYS A 182 22.40 -12.72 -5.03
N LYS A 183 21.53 -12.91 -4.01
CA LYS A 183 21.93 -13.40 -2.69
C LYS A 183 22.08 -14.91 -2.62
N THR A 184 21.29 -15.63 -3.42
CA THR A 184 21.29 -17.10 -3.46
C THR A 184 21.89 -17.66 -4.74
N GLY A 185 22.06 -16.83 -5.79
CA GLY A 185 22.46 -17.29 -7.12
C GLY A 185 21.37 -18.07 -7.88
N GLU A 186 20.14 -18.10 -7.36
CA GLU A 186 19.01 -18.80 -7.96
C GLU A 186 18.31 -17.97 -9.02
N MET A 187 17.93 -18.60 -10.15
CA MET A 187 17.03 -18.00 -11.13
C MET A 187 15.61 -18.47 -10.82
N VAL A 188 14.73 -17.53 -10.45
CA VAL A 188 13.33 -17.80 -10.13
C VAL A 188 12.45 -17.47 -11.33
N THR A 189 11.81 -18.45 -11.93
CA THR A 189 10.86 -18.27 -13.03
C THR A 189 9.44 -18.24 -12.48
N PRO A 190 8.58 -17.29 -12.92
CA PRO A 190 7.19 -17.25 -12.48
C PRO A 190 6.44 -18.54 -12.84
N ALA A 191 5.80 -19.15 -11.85
CA ALA A 191 4.93 -20.29 -12.07
C ALA A 191 3.62 -19.89 -12.79
N PRO A 192 2.96 -20.80 -13.53
CA PRO A 192 1.73 -20.50 -14.24
C PRO A 192 0.64 -19.92 -13.32
N GLY A 193 0.09 -18.79 -13.73
CA GLY A 193 -0.93 -18.09 -12.96
C GLY A 193 -0.39 -16.97 -12.08
N PHE A 194 0.92 -16.81 -11.89
CA PHE A 194 1.47 -15.63 -11.22
C PHE A 194 0.95 -14.36 -11.86
N ASN A 195 0.52 -13.41 -11.03
CA ASN A 195 0.10 -12.08 -11.47
C ASN A 195 0.40 -11.04 -10.39
N VAL A 196 0.46 -9.76 -10.79
CA VAL A 196 0.71 -8.65 -9.89
C VAL A 196 -0.45 -7.66 -9.98
N ILE A 197 -1.06 -7.36 -8.83
CA ILE A 197 -2.09 -6.34 -8.71
C ILE A 197 -1.59 -5.30 -7.72
N ALA A 198 -1.44 -4.07 -8.17
CA ALA A 198 -1.08 -2.95 -7.31
C ALA A 198 -2.32 -2.11 -6.97
N THR A 199 -2.39 -1.62 -5.74
CA THR A 199 -3.40 -0.65 -5.31
C THR A 199 -2.73 0.62 -4.83
N ALA A 200 -3.34 1.78 -5.09
CA ALA A 200 -2.82 3.08 -4.70
C ALA A 200 -3.96 4.09 -4.47
N ASN A 201 -3.67 5.17 -3.76
CA ASN A 201 -4.62 6.28 -3.61
C ASN A 201 -4.45 7.33 -4.71
N THR A 202 -3.28 7.37 -5.35
CA THR A 202 -2.95 8.25 -6.46
C THR A 202 -2.62 7.43 -7.71
N LYS A 203 -2.44 8.10 -8.84
CA LYS A 203 -1.98 7.45 -10.10
C LYS A 203 -0.45 7.36 -10.19
N GLY A 204 0.27 7.44 -9.06
CA GLY A 204 1.73 7.42 -9.02
C GLY A 204 2.39 8.77 -9.34
N ARG A 205 1.62 9.84 -9.46
CA ARG A 205 2.11 11.20 -9.73
C ARG A 205 2.26 12.07 -8.49
N GLY A 206 2.19 11.46 -7.30
CA GLY A 206 2.14 12.18 -6.04
C GLY A 206 0.74 12.74 -5.75
N SER A 207 0.65 13.69 -4.81
CA SER A 207 -0.59 14.39 -4.46
C SER A 207 -0.43 15.87 -4.77
N ASP A 208 -1.02 16.32 -5.89
CA ASP A 208 -0.97 17.73 -6.30
C ASP A 208 -1.77 18.62 -5.35
N ASP A 209 -2.80 18.06 -4.70
CA ASP A 209 -3.68 18.73 -3.74
C ASP A 209 -3.26 18.58 -2.27
N GLY A 210 -2.13 17.90 -2.00
CA GLY A 210 -1.62 17.67 -0.64
C GLY A 210 -2.43 16.70 0.22
N LYS A 211 -3.54 16.13 -0.28
CA LYS A 211 -4.41 15.22 0.49
C LYS A 211 -3.73 13.89 0.84
N PHE A 212 -2.81 13.45 0.00
CA PHE A 212 -2.03 12.22 0.19
C PHE A 212 -0.55 12.55 0.39
N MET A 213 -0.21 13.25 1.49
CA MET A 213 1.16 13.73 1.78
C MET A 213 2.23 12.62 1.76
N SER A 214 1.86 11.38 2.00
CA SER A 214 2.77 10.23 1.96
C SER A 214 2.91 9.61 0.56
N ALA A 215 2.13 10.06 -0.44
CA ALA A 215 2.24 9.57 -1.80
C ALA A 215 3.50 10.12 -2.46
N GLN A 216 4.30 9.23 -3.02
CA GLN A 216 5.54 9.55 -3.74
C GLN A 216 5.25 9.63 -5.25
N ILE A 217 6.11 10.33 -5.96
CA ILE A 217 6.12 10.29 -7.42
C ILE A 217 6.87 9.03 -7.82
N LEU A 218 6.18 8.10 -8.46
CA LEU A 218 6.75 6.88 -8.98
C LEU A 218 7.36 7.14 -10.36
N ASP A 219 8.43 6.41 -10.69
CA ASP A 219 9.07 6.47 -12.00
C ASP A 219 8.10 6.05 -13.10
N GLU A 220 8.01 6.84 -14.18
CA GLU A 220 7.10 6.58 -15.30
C GLU A 220 7.41 5.25 -15.99
N ALA A 221 8.70 4.92 -16.17
CA ALA A 221 9.10 3.65 -16.74
C ALA A 221 8.72 2.45 -15.84
N PHE A 222 8.58 2.65 -14.54
CA PHE A 222 8.06 1.65 -13.62
C PHE A 222 6.54 1.48 -13.80
N LEU A 223 5.80 2.58 -13.92
CA LEU A 223 4.34 2.57 -14.12
C LEU A 223 3.94 1.96 -15.45
N GLU A 224 4.69 2.22 -16.53
CA GLU A 224 4.49 1.64 -17.87
C GLU A 224 4.57 0.10 -17.92
N ARG A 225 5.11 -0.54 -16.89
CA ARG A 225 5.13 -2.00 -16.78
C ARG A 225 3.81 -2.61 -16.33
N PHE A 226 2.89 -1.79 -15.85
CA PHE A 226 1.52 -2.24 -15.61
C PHE A 226 0.75 -2.23 -16.94
N ALA A 227 0.16 -3.38 -17.28
CA ALA A 227 -0.57 -3.55 -18.54
C ALA A 227 -1.80 -2.63 -18.63
N ILE A 228 -2.44 -2.36 -17.49
CA ILE A 228 -3.55 -1.42 -17.37
C ILE A 228 -3.49 -0.66 -16.05
N THR A 229 -3.97 0.57 -16.10
CA THR A 229 -4.28 1.40 -14.93
C THR A 229 -5.78 1.65 -14.90
N VAL A 230 -6.40 1.39 -13.74
CA VAL A 230 -7.85 1.53 -13.54
C VAL A 230 -8.12 2.45 -12.37
N GLU A 231 -9.09 3.33 -12.51
CA GLU A 231 -9.59 4.13 -11.41
C GLU A 231 -10.84 3.48 -10.82
N GLN A 232 -10.77 3.10 -9.55
CA GLN A 232 -11.88 2.54 -8.79
C GLN A 232 -12.60 3.67 -8.07
N GLU A 233 -13.85 3.87 -8.44
CA GLU A 233 -14.75 4.82 -7.77
C GLU A 233 -15.42 4.19 -6.55
N TYR A 234 -16.18 5.01 -5.81
CA TYR A 234 -17.09 4.49 -4.77
C TYR A 234 -18.24 3.70 -5.40
N PRO A 235 -18.85 2.75 -4.66
CA PRO A 235 -20.00 2.02 -5.14
C PRO A 235 -21.20 2.97 -5.35
N SER A 236 -22.10 2.61 -6.28
CA SER A 236 -23.37 3.30 -6.41
C SER A 236 -24.20 3.17 -5.12
N GLN A 237 -25.12 4.09 -4.87
CA GLN A 237 -25.97 4.06 -3.67
C GLN A 237 -26.63 2.70 -3.44
N ALA A 238 -27.17 2.08 -4.51
CA ALA A 238 -27.79 0.77 -4.41
C ALA A 238 -26.82 -0.36 -4.02
N GLN A 239 -25.58 -0.28 -4.48
CA GLN A 239 -24.51 -1.24 -4.11
C GLN A 239 -24.00 -0.97 -2.70
N GLU A 240 -23.80 0.29 -2.34
CA GLU A 240 -23.34 0.68 -1.00
C GLU A 240 -24.39 0.32 0.07
N LYS A 241 -25.69 0.53 -0.19
CA LYS A 241 -26.76 0.08 0.71
C LYS A 241 -26.66 -1.42 1.00
N LYS A 242 -26.40 -2.24 -0.04
CA LYS A 242 -26.19 -3.69 0.16
C LYS A 242 -24.96 -4.00 1.00
N ILE A 243 -23.85 -3.27 0.80
CA ILE A 243 -22.63 -3.41 1.59
C ILE A 243 -22.92 -3.10 3.06
N ILE A 244 -23.58 -1.98 3.32
CA ILE A 244 -23.92 -1.51 4.68
C ILE A 244 -24.90 -2.48 5.36
N LEU A 245 -25.92 -2.94 4.67
CA LEU A 245 -26.85 -3.96 5.21
C LEU A 245 -26.12 -5.27 5.54
N GLY A 246 -25.23 -5.74 4.66
CA GLY A 246 -24.39 -6.91 4.94
C GLY A 246 -23.51 -6.72 6.18
N LYS A 247 -22.96 -5.52 6.37
CA LYS A 247 -22.19 -5.17 7.56
C LYS A 247 -23.04 -5.13 8.83
N MET A 248 -24.25 -4.54 8.75
CA MET A 248 -25.23 -4.52 9.84
C MET A 248 -25.66 -5.92 10.25
N GLN A 249 -25.89 -6.80 9.27
CA GLN A 249 -26.23 -8.19 9.52
C GLN A 249 -25.14 -8.92 10.28
N LYS A 250 -23.87 -8.74 9.90
CA LYS A 250 -22.71 -9.30 10.64
C LYS A 250 -22.59 -8.75 12.06
N ALA A 251 -22.91 -7.48 12.25
CA ALA A 251 -22.89 -6.82 13.55
C ALA A 251 -24.14 -7.18 14.41
N GLY A 252 -25.09 -7.94 13.89
CA GLY A 252 -26.33 -8.32 14.58
C GLY A 252 -27.31 -7.17 14.81
N LYS A 253 -27.19 -6.07 14.04
CA LYS A 253 -27.99 -4.86 14.20
C LYS A 253 -28.49 -4.36 12.85
N LEU A 254 -29.51 -5.01 12.30
CA LEU A 254 -30.11 -4.65 11.03
C LEU A 254 -31.06 -3.46 11.19
N ASP A 255 -30.88 -2.41 10.38
CA ASP A 255 -31.67 -1.19 10.34
C ASP A 255 -31.63 -0.62 8.92
N GLU A 256 -32.65 -0.95 8.11
CA GLU A 256 -32.67 -0.59 6.69
C GLU A 256 -32.84 0.92 6.47
N ASP A 257 -33.63 1.59 7.30
CA ASP A 257 -33.82 3.03 7.26
C ASP A 257 -32.48 3.76 7.55
N PHE A 258 -31.77 3.32 8.58
CA PHE A 258 -30.47 3.90 8.89
C PHE A 258 -29.44 3.65 7.77
N ALA A 259 -29.44 2.45 7.15
CA ALA A 259 -28.56 2.15 6.04
C ALA A 259 -28.81 3.07 4.84
N GLU A 260 -30.07 3.33 4.49
CA GLU A 260 -30.46 4.23 3.41
C GLU A 260 -30.02 5.68 3.68
N LYS A 261 -30.29 6.19 4.87
CA LYS A 261 -29.90 7.53 5.30
C LYS A 261 -28.38 7.71 5.32
N LEU A 262 -27.63 6.71 5.78
CA LEU A 262 -26.17 6.74 5.75
C LEU A 262 -25.62 6.85 4.33
N VAL A 263 -26.17 6.08 3.41
CA VAL A 263 -25.73 6.07 2.01
C VAL A 263 -26.07 7.39 1.32
N THR A 264 -27.29 7.90 1.52
CA THR A 264 -27.71 9.20 0.99
C THR A 264 -26.84 10.32 1.51
N TRP A 265 -26.57 10.33 2.82
CA TRP A 265 -25.70 11.32 3.45
C TRP A 265 -24.27 11.29 2.87
N ALA A 266 -23.70 10.10 2.72
CA ALA A 266 -22.35 9.96 2.15
C ALA A 266 -22.28 10.35 0.68
N ASP A 267 -23.34 10.06 -0.10
CA ASP A 267 -23.42 10.43 -1.52
C ASP A 267 -23.46 11.95 -1.71
N ILE A 268 -24.27 12.66 -0.93
CA ILE A 268 -24.32 14.12 -0.97
C ILE A 268 -22.92 14.71 -0.66
N ILE A 269 -22.26 14.24 0.40
CA ILE A 269 -20.93 14.71 0.78
C ILE A 269 -19.93 14.46 -0.35
N ARG A 270 -19.96 13.28 -0.98
CA ARG A 270 -19.05 12.94 -2.08
C ARG A 270 -19.29 13.79 -3.32
N LYS A 271 -20.56 14.07 -3.67
CA LYS A 271 -20.90 14.97 -4.78
C LYS A 271 -20.30 16.36 -4.52
N THR A 272 -20.53 16.92 -3.34
CA THR A 272 -19.98 18.22 -2.92
C THR A 272 -18.44 18.24 -2.93
N PHE A 273 -17.81 17.11 -2.54
CA PHE A 273 -16.35 16.95 -2.62
C PHE A 273 -15.84 16.93 -4.07
N TYR A 274 -16.51 16.21 -4.98
CA TYR A 274 -16.12 16.18 -6.39
C TYR A 274 -16.34 17.53 -7.10
N GLU A 275 -17.29 18.32 -6.65
CA GLU A 275 -17.50 19.69 -7.09
C GLU A 275 -16.44 20.68 -6.55
N GLY A 276 -15.59 20.21 -5.63
CA GLY A 276 -14.50 21.02 -5.05
C GLY A 276 -14.94 22.00 -3.95
N ALA A 277 -16.19 21.89 -3.47
CA ALA A 277 -16.70 22.79 -2.45
C ALA A 277 -16.27 22.40 -1.02
N ILE A 278 -15.83 21.16 -0.80
CA ILE A 278 -15.29 20.65 0.46
C ILE A 278 -14.02 19.82 0.21
N GLU A 279 -13.16 19.73 1.20
CA GLU A 279 -11.90 18.97 1.10
C GLU A 279 -11.99 17.55 1.68
N GLU A 280 -12.94 17.30 2.55
CA GLU A 280 -13.12 16.04 3.25
C GLU A 280 -14.31 15.25 2.72
N LEU A 281 -14.27 13.93 2.86
CA LEU A 281 -15.35 13.04 2.42
C LEU A 281 -15.64 11.90 3.39
N ILE A 282 -16.79 11.27 3.20
CA ILE A 282 -17.19 10.05 3.92
C ILE A 282 -16.98 8.85 3.00
N SER A 283 -16.00 8.01 3.31
CA SER A 283 -15.71 6.78 2.57
C SER A 283 -16.65 5.64 2.98
N THR A 284 -16.79 4.61 2.13
CA THR A 284 -17.53 3.37 2.47
C THR A 284 -16.97 2.73 3.75
N ARG A 285 -15.64 2.72 3.93
CA ARG A 285 -15.01 2.26 5.18
C ARG A 285 -15.50 3.07 6.40
N ARG A 286 -15.71 4.37 6.24
CA ARG A 286 -16.24 5.21 7.33
C ARG A 286 -17.67 4.83 7.68
N LEU A 287 -18.50 4.55 6.68
CA LEU A 287 -19.86 4.04 6.91
C LEU A 287 -19.86 2.70 7.65
N GLU A 288 -18.95 1.78 7.31
CA GLU A 288 -18.78 0.52 8.05
C GLU A 288 -18.38 0.74 9.52
N HIS A 289 -17.55 1.74 9.80
CA HIS A 289 -17.22 2.10 11.19
C HIS A 289 -18.42 2.67 11.95
N ILE A 290 -19.24 3.48 11.28
CA ILE A 290 -20.49 4.00 11.87
C ILE A 290 -21.44 2.84 12.22
N VAL A 291 -21.58 1.86 11.33
CA VAL A 291 -22.39 0.65 11.59
C VAL A 291 -21.88 -0.10 12.82
N ASN A 292 -20.58 -0.29 12.94
CA ASN A 292 -20.00 -0.96 14.12
C ASN A 292 -20.25 -0.15 15.41
N ALA A 293 -20.10 1.17 15.34
CA ALA A 293 -20.39 2.06 16.47
C ALA A 293 -21.89 1.99 16.85
N TYR A 294 -22.80 2.02 15.87
CA TYR A 294 -24.21 1.86 16.10
C TYR A 294 -24.56 0.52 16.75
N ALA A 295 -23.95 -0.55 16.31
CA ALA A 295 -24.17 -1.87 16.93
C ALA A 295 -23.73 -1.90 18.42
N MET A 296 -22.64 -1.18 18.76
CA MET A 296 -22.12 -1.11 20.14
C MET A 296 -22.92 -0.17 21.04
N PHE A 297 -23.27 1.02 20.54
CA PHE A 297 -23.86 2.08 21.37
C PHE A 297 -25.37 2.18 21.26
N ASN A 298 -25.99 1.56 20.26
CA ASN A 298 -27.43 1.59 19.98
C ASN A 298 -28.00 3.00 19.82
N ASP A 299 -27.20 3.93 19.33
CA ASP A 299 -27.53 5.35 19.13
C ASP A 299 -26.93 5.79 17.80
N ARG A 300 -27.79 6.19 16.84
CA ARG A 300 -27.39 6.58 15.48
C ARG A 300 -26.54 7.87 15.51
N MET A 301 -27.01 8.90 16.22
CA MET A 301 -26.32 10.19 16.28
C MET A 301 -24.96 10.05 16.94
N LYS A 302 -24.88 9.36 18.07
CA LYS A 302 -23.62 9.08 18.74
C LYS A 302 -22.65 8.32 17.85
N ALA A 303 -23.12 7.34 17.07
CA ALA A 303 -22.27 6.60 16.15
C ALA A 303 -21.68 7.50 15.05
N ILE A 304 -22.47 8.44 14.53
CA ILE A 304 -22.02 9.41 13.54
C ILE A 304 -21.03 10.39 14.15
N GLU A 305 -21.37 11.03 15.27
CA GLU A 305 -20.51 11.99 15.97
C GLU A 305 -19.12 11.41 16.27
N LEU A 306 -19.07 10.18 16.82
CA LEU A 306 -17.80 9.52 17.11
C LEU A 306 -16.96 9.30 15.85
N CYS A 307 -17.59 8.99 14.73
CA CYS A 307 -16.88 8.71 13.47
C CYS A 307 -16.47 9.97 12.71
N VAL A 308 -17.13 11.12 12.93
CA VAL A 308 -16.77 12.41 12.30
C VAL A 308 -15.86 13.27 13.19
N ASN A 309 -15.61 12.89 14.44
CA ASN A 309 -14.72 13.61 15.37
C ASN A 309 -13.27 13.78 14.86
N ARG A 310 -12.83 13.05 13.84
CA ARG A 310 -11.51 13.22 13.23
C ARG A 310 -11.38 14.48 12.38
N PHE A 311 -12.49 15.04 11.95
CA PHE A 311 -12.51 16.24 11.12
C PHE A 311 -12.39 17.48 12.00
N ASP A 312 -12.06 18.62 11.40
CA ASP A 312 -12.10 19.91 12.06
C ASP A 312 -13.52 20.27 12.54
N ALA A 313 -13.65 21.29 13.38
CA ALA A 313 -14.90 21.64 14.02
C ALA A 313 -16.01 22.04 13.03
N ASP A 314 -15.63 22.76 11.97
CA ASP A 314 -16.58 23.29 10.98
C ASP A 314 -17.09 22.14 10.09
N THR A 315 -16.18 21.30 9.57
CA THR A 315 -16.54 20.11 8.79
C THR A 315 -17.37 19.11 9.61
N LYS A 316 -17.01 18.90 10.88
CA LYS A 316 -17.79 18.05 11.79
C LYS A 316 -19.21 18.59 11.97
N SER A 317 -19.37 19.89 12.24
CA SER A 317 -20.68 20.52 12.41
C SER A 317 -21.51 20.37 11.13
N ALA A 318 -20.94 20.72 9.97
CA ALA A 318 -21.61 20.62 8.68
C ALA A 318 -22.07 19.19 8.37
N PHE A 319 -21.23 18.18 8.60
CA PHE A 319 -21.58 16.79 8.35
C PHE A 319 -22.67 16.29 9.30
N THR A 320 -22.63 16.70 10.57
CA THR A 320 -23.64 16.32 11.56
C THR A 320 -24.98 16.99 11.26
N GLU A 321 -25.00 18.26 10.90
CA GLU A 321 -26.21 18.98 10.51
C GLU A 321 -26.83 18.42 9.24
N LEU A 322 -26.00 18.10 8.22
CA LEU A 322 -26.47 17.46 7.00
C LEU A 322 -27.11 16.10 7.31
N TYR A 323 -26.51 15.30 8.20
CA TYR A 323 -27.12 14.02 8.59
C TYR A 323 -28.46 14.23 9.27
N THR A 324 -28.58 15.20 10.16
CA THR A 324 -29.86 15.52 10.83
C THR A 324 -30.96 15.89 9.83
N LYS A 325 -30.63 16.63 8.76
CA LYS A 325 -31.56 16.97 7.68
C LYS A 325 -31.99 15.73 6.89
N VAL A 326 -31.05 14.85 6.56
CA VAL A 326 -31.31 13.59 5.89
C VAL A 326 -32.17 12.66 6.77
N ASP A 327 -31.90 12.59 8.07
CA ASP A 327 -32.65 11.73 9.01
C ASP A 327 -34.07 12.22 9.23
N SER A 328 -34.31 13.54 9.21
CA SER A 328 -35.65 14.16 9.32
C SER A 328 -36.46 14.10 8.03
N GLY A 329 -35.91 13.59 6.92
CA GLY A 329 -36.58 13.54 5.63
C GLY A 329 -36.69 14.88 4.88
N VAL A 330 -36.00 15.94 5.34
CA VAL A 330 -35.98 17.25 4.69
C VAL A 330 -35.13 17.26 3.40
N LEU A 331 -34.24 16.28 3.23
CA LEU A 331 -33.40 16.06 2.04
C LEU A 331 -33.56 14.61 1.58
N GLY A 332 -34.60 14.29 0.88
CA GLY A 332 -34.81 12.94 0.42
C GLY A 332 -35.87 12.86 -0.67
N THR A 333 -35.50 13.19 -1.88
CA THR A 333 -35.84 12.57 -3.17
C THR A 333 -35.25 13.42 -4.29
N GLU A 334 -34.71 12.81 -5.32
CA GLU A 334 -34.03 13.47 -6.47
C GLU A 334 -34.96 14.38 -7.31
N ASP A 335 -36.18 14.64 -6.91
CA ASP A 335 -37.22 15.35 -7.69
C ASP A 335 -37.41 16.85 -7.28
N GLU A 336 -36.72 17.40 -6.27
CA GLU A 336 -36.94 18.77 -5.82
C GLU A 336 -35.79 19.78 -6.03
N VAL A 337 -34.80 19.49 -6.88
CA VAL A 337 -33.71 20.46 -7.20
C VAL A 337 -33.99 21.21 -8.51
N ALA A 338 -35.20 21.18 -9.05
CA ALA A 338 -35.54 21.79 -10.34
C ALA A 338 -36.32 23.11 -10.27
N ASP A 339 -36.51 23.74 -9.13
CA ASP A 339 -37.17 25.05 -9.07
C ASP A 339 -36.50 25.99 -8.03
N VAL A 340 -35.29 26.45 -8.33
CA VAL A 340 -34.83 27.76 -7.84
C VAL A 340 -34.91 28.70 -9.02
N GLU A 341 -36.02 29.46 -9.03
CA GLU A 341 -36.27 30.55 -9.95
C GLU A 341 -35.03 31.46 -10.07
N SER A 342 -34.61 31.71 -11.31
CA SER A 342 -33.70 32.77 -11.67
C SER A 342 -34.24 34.12 -11.19
N PRO A 343 -33.40 35.03 -10.66
CA PRO A 343 -33.86 36.38 -10.32
C PRO A 343 -34.33 37.09 -11.57
N GLU A 344 -35.56 37.61 -11.52
CA GLU A 344 -36.12 38.51 -12.53
C GLU A 344 -35.18 39.66 -12.82
N GLU A 345 -34.87 39.82 -14.11
CA GLU A 345 -34.27 41.05 -14.65
C GLU A 345 -35.18 42.22 -14.36
N VAL A 346 -34.75 43.13 -13.52
CA VAL A 346 -35.41 44.43 -13.38
C VAL A 346 -34.96 45.29 -14.56
N GLU A 347 -35.85 45.39 -15.57
CA GLU A 347 -35.77 46.40 -16.64
C GLU A 347 -35.78 47.83 -16.09
N GLY A 348 -34.81 48.55 -16.52
CA GLY A 348 -34.89 49.92 -16.99
C GLY A 348 -35.30 51.00 -15.99
N VAL A 349 -34.39 51.91 -15.71
CA VAL A 349 -34.66 53.34 -15.81
C VAL A 349 -33.46 54.04 -16.46
N SER A 350 -33.74 54.59 -17.62
CA SER A 350 -32.94 55.58 -18.38
C SER A 350 -32.78 56.85 -17.55
N PHE A 351 -31.53 57.36 -17.48
CA PHE A 351 -31.22 58.78 -17.65
C PHE A 351 -29.79 58.94 -18.09
#